data_dbc56385c6c4defa291b42065ea8b519
#
_entry.id   dbc56385c6c4defa291b42065ea8b519
#
_cell.length_a   1.000
_cell.length_b   1.000
_cell.length_c   1.000
_cell.angle_alpha   90.00
_cell.angle_beta   90.00
_cell.angle_gamma   90.00
#
_symmetry.space_group_name_H-M   'P 1'
#
loop_
_entity.id
_entity.type
_entity.pdbx_description
1 polymer ?
#
loop_
_entity_poly.entity_id
_entity_poly.type
_entity_poly.pdbx_seq_one_letter_code
_entity_poly.pdbx_strand_id
1 'polypeptide(L)'
;MILAQLAHFASHTVNSLAFFQEEQAVSFSPMGLWDHMGWPARVIAIILFIESIWSLAVMIDRYLYFSAARKQSREFAPKVAGALKDSKLEEAIKIADRNKKSHLAEVVTAGLQEFRSSGGAPTEETIESSGRALERAEAIVHAKLKRGLAVLATIGSTAPFVGLLGTVIGILNAFQQIATQKTSGIGAVAGGIS
;
A
#
# COMPACT_ATOMS: atom_id res chain seq x y z
N MET A 1 3.11 -71.16 -23.34
CA MET A 1 3.11 -70.89 -21.88
C MET A 1 3.85 -69.55 -21.55
N ILE A 2 5.00 -69.27 -22.11
CA ILE A 2 5.81 -68.05 -21.85
C ILE A 2 5.14 -66.76 -22.38
N LEU A 3 4.46 -66.81 -23.56
CA LEU A 3 3.78 -65.64 -24.11
C LEU A 3 2.56 -65.17 -23.31
N ALA A 4 1.87 -66.07 -22.64
CA ALA A 4 0.73 -65.72 -21.77
C ALA A 4 1.20 -65.07 -20.45
N GLN A 5 2.37 -65.46 -19.93
CA GLN A 5 2.98 -64.81 -18.74
C GLN A 5 3.51 -63.42 -19.06
N LEU A 6 4.09 -63.23 -20.24
CA LEU A 6 4.55 -61.89 -20.67
C LEU A 6 3.38 -60.92 -20.90
N ALA A 7 2.27 -61.41 -21.47
CA ALA A 7 1.07 -60.58 -21.62
C ALA A 7 0.43 -60.18 -20.27
N HIS A 8 0.45 -61.11 -19.30
CA HIS A 8 -0.04 -60.82 -17.94
C HIS A 8 0.89 -59.82 -17.18
N PHE A 9 2.18 -59.92 -17.38
CA PHE A 9 3.15 -58.98 -16.80
C PHE A 9 3.03 -57.61 -17.45
N ALA A 10 2.86 -57.51 -18.76
CA ALA A 10 2.66 -56.27 -19.49
C ALA A 10 1.35 -55.56 -19.09
N SER A 11 0.24 -56.32 -18.90
CA SER A 11 -1.01 -55.73 -18.44
C SER A 11 -0.98 -55.25 -17.01
N HIS A 12 -0.21 -55.89 -16.11
CA HIS A 12 -0.02 -55.44 -14.75
C HIS A 12 0.83 -54.16 -14.69
N THR A 13 1.88 -54.05 -15.51
CA THR A 13 2.74 -52.85 -15.56
C THR A 13 2.01 -51.68 -16.20
N VAL A 14 1.21 -51.88 -17.24
CA VAL A 14 0.39 -50.81 -17.85
C VAL A 14 -0.68 -50.34 -16.88
N ASN A 15 -1.31 -51.26 -16.14
CA ASN A 15 -2.32 -50.86 -15.15
C ASN A 15 -1.73 -50.17 -13.94
N SER A 16 -0.52 -50.53 -13.49
CA SER A 16 0.19 -49.79 -12.44
C SER A 16 0.67 -48.41 -12.90
N LEU A 17 1.07 -48.26 -14.16
CA LEU A 17 1.41 -46.95 -14.73
C LEU A 17 0.17 -46.07 -14.92
N ALA A 18 -1.00 -46.66 -15.24
CA ALA A 18 -2.27 -45.93 -15.30
C ALA A 18 -2.71 -45.38 -13.92
N PHE A 19 -2.41 -46.13 -12.84
CA PHE A 19 -2.67 -45.67 -11.47
C PHE A 19 -1.81 -44.43 -11.10
N PHE A 20 -0.60 -44.29 -11.66
CA PHE A 20 0.23 -43.07 -11.46
C PHE A 20 -0.18 -41.89 -12.34
N GLN A 21 -1.00 -42.11 -13.38
CA GLN A 21 -1.49 -41.04 -14.26
C GLN A 21 -2.81 -40.42 -13.81
N GLU A 22 -3.51 -41.02 -12.85
CA GLU A 22 -4.75 -40.48 -12.27
C GLU A 22 -4.56 -39.65 -11.02
N GLU A 23 -3.30 -39.33 -10.62
CA GLU A 23 -3.07 -38.16 -9.76
C GLU A 23 -3.52 -36.94 -10.56
N GLN A 24 -4.70 -36.44 -10.23
CA GLN A 24 -5.26 -35.20 -10.76
C GLN A 24 -4.15 -34.16 -10.71
N ALA A 25 -3.58 -33.84 -11.87
CA ALA A 25 -2.61 -32.78 -11.99
C ALA A 25 -3.26 -31.51 -11.38
N VAL A 26 -2.84 -31.14 -10.17
CA VAL A 26 -3.30 -29.89 -9.55
C VAL A 26 -2.96 -28.79 -10.55
N SER A 27 -3.96 -28.28 -11.23
CA SER A 27 -3.75 -27.19 -12.18
C SER A 27 -3.40 -25.97 -11.38
N PHE A 28 -2.14 -25.58 -11.38
CA PHE A 28 -1.66 -24.32 -10.79
C PHE A 28 -2.15 -23.08 -11.55
N SER A 29 -3.28 -23.18 -12.24
CA SER A 29 -3.94 -22.03 -12.81
C SER A 29 -4.57 -21.19 -11.68
N PRO A 30 -4.55 -19.86 -11.75
CA PRO A 30 -5.16 -19.01 -10.71
C PRO A 30 -6.62 -19.35 -10.44
N MET A 31 -7.36 -19.79 -11.48
CA MET A 31 -8.75 -20.19 -11.38
C MET A 31 -8.90 -21.53 -10.66
N GLY A 32 -8.02 -22.50 -10.96
CA GLY A 32 -8.02 -23.81 -10.28
C GLY A 32 -7.68 -23.67 -8.79
N LEU A 33 -6.71 -22.83 -8.45
CA LEU A 33 -6.37 -22.52 -7.06
C LEU A 33 -7.55 -21.90 -6.32
N TRP A 34 -8.26 -20.97 -6.94
CA TRP A 34 -9.44 -20.34 -6.34
C TRP A 34 -10.54 -21.34 -6.03
N ASP A 35 -10.79 -22.31 -6.92
CA ASP A 35 -11.85 -23.33 -6.74
C ASP A 35 -11.53 -24.29 -5.59
N HIS A 36 -10.26 -24.60 -5.37
CA HIS A 36 -9.80 -25.50 -4.30
C HIS A 36 -9.61 -24.79 -2.94
N MET A 37 -9.60 -23.44 -2.92
CA MET A 37 -9.49 -22.68 -1.66
C MET A 37 -10.76 -22.82 -0.81
N GLY A 38 -10.58 -23.14 0.47
CA GLY A 38 -11.65 -23.08 1.46
C GLY A 38 -12.21 -21.66 1.60
N TRP A 39 -13.48 -21.54 2.00
CA TRP A 39 -14.13 -20.24 2.15
C TRP A 39 -13.37 -19.23 3.05
N PRO A 40 -12.69 -19.62 4.16
CA PRO A 40 -11.96 -18.65 4.97
C PRO A 40 -10.72 -18.11 4.24
N ALA A 41 -10.02 -18.95 3.47
CA ALA A 41 -8.87 -18.54 2.68
C ALA A 41 -9.29 -17.57 1.56
N ARG A 42 -10.45 -17.77 0.92
CA ARG A 42 -11.01 -16.83 -0.07
C ARG A 42 -11.28 -15.46 0.54
N VAL A 43 -11.84 -15.41 1.76
CA VAL A 43 -12.09 -14.14 2.48
C VAL A 43 -10.79 -13.39 2.72
N ILE A 44 -9.75 -14.08 3.18
CA ILE A 44 -8.42 -13.47 3.40
C ILE A 44 -7.83 -12.95 2.09
N ALA A 45 -7.89 -13.73 1.02
CA ALA A 45 -7.41 -13.30 -0.29
C ALA A 45 -8.13 -12.04 -0.79
N ILE A 46 -9.46 -11.96 -0.60
CA ILE A 46 -10.25 -10.78 -0.96
C ILE A 46 -9.83 -9.56 -0.13
N ILE A 47 -9.64 -9.72 1.18
CA ILE A 47 -9.18 -8.64 2.06
C ILE A 47 -7.83 -8.12 1.59
N LEU A 48 -6.85 -8.99 1.36
CA LEU A 48 -5.52 -8.61 0.87
C LEU A 48 -5.58 -7.91 -0.50
N PHE A 49 -6.47 -8.37 -1.37
CA PHE A 49 -6.67 -7.75 -2.69
C PHE A 49 -7.25 -6.33 -2.55
N ILE A 50 -8.23 -6.12 -1.68
CA ILE A 50 -8.79 -4.80 -1.38
C ILE A 50 -7.72 -3.88 -0.77
N GLU A 51 -6.95 -4.37 0.21
CA GLU A 51 -5.84 -3.63 0.81
C GLU A 51 -4.78 -3.23 -0.23
N SER A 52 -4.46 -4.12 -1.17
CA SER A 52 -3.53 -3.86 -2.26
C SER A 52 -4.01 -2.72 -3.16
N ILE A 53 -5.27 -2.77 -3.61
CA ILE A 53 -5.86 -1.70 -4.44
C ILE A 53 -5.88 -0.38 -3.68
N TRP A 54 -6.30 -0.40 -2.41
CA TRP A 54 -6.35 0.79 -1.57
C TRP A 54 -4.97 1.40 -1.36
N SER A 55 -3.98 0.57 -1.05
CA SER A 55 -2.59 0.99 -0.88
C SER A 55 -2.04 1.66 -2.15
N LEU A 56 -2.29 1.06 -3.31
CA LEU A 56 -1.87 1.60 -4.59
C LEU A 56 -2.55 2.95 -4.88
N ALA A 57 -3.85 3.07 -4.61
CA ALA A 57 -4.59 4.31 -4.80
C ALA A 57 -4.04 5.45 -3.92
N VAL A 58 -3.80 5.16 -2.62
CA VAL A 58 -3.22 6.14 -1.70
C VAL A 58 -1.79 6.52 -2.11
N MET A 59 -0.99 5.56 -2.56
CA MET A 59 0.38 5.80 -3.02
C MET A 59 0.40 6.75 -4.23
N ILE A 60 -0.46 6.51 -5.21
CA ILE A 60 -0.56 7.37 -6.41
C ILE A 60 -1.04 8.77 -6.01
N ASP A 61 -2.09 8.87 -5.18
CA ASP A 61 -2.60 10.17 -4.71
C ASP A 61 -1.50 10.98 -3.99
N ARG A 62 -0.77 10.34 -3.08
CA ARG A 62 0.31 10.99 -2.35
C ARG A 62 1.49 11.39 -3.26
N TYR A 63 1.85 10.55 -4.19
CA TYR A 63 2.91 10.85 -5.15
C TYR A 63 2.56 12.09 -5.99
N LEU A 64 1.34 12.17 -6.51
CA LEU A 64 0.89 13.33 -7.30
C LEU A 64 0.82 14.59 -6.44
N TYR A 65 0.32 14.48 -5.21
CA TYR A 65 0.24 15.59 -4.27
C TYR A 65 1.62 16.15 -3.93
N PHE A 66 2.57 15.30 -3.54
CA PHE A 66 3.92 15.73 -3.19
C PHE A 66 4.70 16.25 -4.39
N SER A 67 4.52 15.65 -5.57
CA SER A 67 5.17 16.10 -6.81
C SER A 67 4.73 17.52 -7.17
N ALA A 68 3.41 17.79 -7.13
CA ALA A 68 2.86 19.11 -7.39
C ALA A 68 3.33 20.15 -6.37
N ALA A 69 3.32 19.80 -5.08
CA ALA A 69 3.76 20.67 -4.00
C ALA A 69 5.25 21.00 -4.11
N ARG A 70 6.09 20.00 -4.42
CA ARG A 70 7.53 20.18 -4.59
C ARG A 70 7.85 21.10 -5.80
N LYS A 71 7.15 20.92 -6.91
CA LYS A 71 7.31 21.78 -8.08
C LYS A 71 6.97 23.23 -7.75
N GLN A 72 5.79 23.47 -7.17
CA GLN A 72 5.39 24.83 -6.79
C GLN A 72 6.30 25.46 -5.73
N SER A 73 6.78 24.68 -4.74
CA SER A 73 7.70 25.20 -3.73
C SER A 73 9.04 25.66 -4.33
N ARG A 74 9.56 24.92 -5.32
CA ARG A 74 10.78 25.31 -6.03
C ARG A 74 10.63 26.60 -6.85
N GLU A 75 9.45 26.81 -7.43
CA GLU A 75 9.14 28.02 -8.20
C GLU A 75 8.82 29.21 -7.28
N PHE A 76 8.22 28.95 -6.15
CA PHE A 76 7.82 29.94 -5.16
C PHE A 76 9.03 30.55 -4.42
N ALA A 77 9.93 29.70 -3.92
CA ALA A 77 11.01 30.11 -3.01
C ALA A 77 11.86 31.30 -3.55
N PRO A 78 12.40 31.29 -4.79
CA PRO A 78 13.21 32.41 -5.29
C PRO A 78 12.37 33.67 -5.52
N LYS A 79 11.09 33.51 -5.93
CA LYS A 79 10.21 34.67 -6.20
C LYS A 79 9.88 35.44 -4.91
N VAL A 80 9.53 34.70 -3.84
CA VAL A 80 9.21 35.32 -2.56
C VAL A 80 10.44 35.90 -1.91
N ALA A 81 11.60 35.24 -2.00
CA ALA A 81 12.87 35.76 -1.48
C ALA A 81 13.26 37.07 -2.18
N GLY A 82 13.04 37.19 -3.50
CA GLY A 82 13.24 38.43 -4.25
C GLY A 82 12.33 39.56 -3.77
N ALA A 83 11.02 39.28 -3.68
CA ALA A 83 10.06 40.30 -3.22
C ALA A 83 10.32 40.77 -1.79
N LEU A 84 10.77 39.89 -0.90
CA LEU A 84 11.13 40.26 0.50
C LEU A 84 12.42 41.06 0.57
N LYS A 85 13.44 40.77 -0.26
CA LYS A 85 14.65 41.59 -0.37
C LYS A 85 14.34 43.02 -0.79
N ASP A 86 13.39 43.19 -1.68
CA ASP A 86 12.94 44.50 -2.17
C ASP A 86 11.95 45.18 -1.19
N SER A 87 11.73 44.59 -0.01
CA SER A 87 10.78 45.10 1.01
C SER A 87 9.31 45.18 0.50
N LYS A 88 8.96 44.38 -0.52
CA LYS A 88 7.62 44.35 -1.15
C LYS A 88 6.75 43.31 -0.51
N LEU A 89 6.30 43.54 0.73
CA LEU A 89 5.52 42.59 1.51
C LEU A 89 4.22 42.16 0.80
N GLU A 90 3.45 43.09 0.23
CA GLU A 90 2.21 42.81 -0.46
C GLU A 90 2.41 41.95 -1.73
N GLU A 91 3.52 42.14 -2.43
CA GLU A 91 3.88 41.32 -3.57
C GLU A 91 4.25 39.91 -3.13
N ALA A 92 5.00 39.74 -2.04
CA ALA A 92 5.33 38.46 -1.45
C ALA A 92 4.07 37.66 -1.07
N ILE A 93 3.09 38.31 -0.44
CA ILE A 93 1.80 37.69 -0.10
C ILE A 93 1.03 37.28 -1.36
N LYS A 94 0.95 38.12 -2.40
CA LYS A 94 0.29 37.77 -3.67
C LYS A 94 0.97 36.58 -4.38
N ILE A 95 2.30 36.51 -4.33
CA ILE A 95 3.06 35.37 -4.88
C ILE A 95 2.69 34.10 -4.10
N ALA A 96 2.57 34.19 -2.78
CA ALA A 96 2.20 33.05 -1.95
C ALA A 96 0.77 32.56 -2.23
N ASP A 97 -0.19 33.47 -2.35
CA ASP A 97 -1.59 33.14 -2.67
C ASP A 97 -1.78 32.45 -4.02
N ARG A 98 -0.89 32.69 -4.99
CA ARG A 98 -0.90 32.01 -6.28
C ARG A 98 -0.35 30.57 -6.23
N ASN A 99 0.42 30.25 -5.20
CA ASN A 99 1.10 28.95 -5.05
C ASN A 99 0.49 28.09 -3.95
N LYS A 100 -0.84 28.00 -3.88
CA LYS A 100 -1.61 27.32 -2.82
C LYS A 100 -1.29 25.83 -2.62
N LYS A 101 -0.69 25.15 -3.60
CA LYS A 101 -0.26 23.75 -3.47
C LYS A 101 1.15 23.65 -2.86
N SER A 102 1.87 24.76 -2.72
CA SER A 102 3.18 24.80 -2.10
C SER A 102 3.04 24.82 -0.59
N HIS A 103 3.58 23.81 0.07
CA HIS A 103 3.64 23.76 1.54
C HIS A 103 4.47 24.91 2.12
N LEU A 104 5.55 25.28 1.43
CA LEU A 104 6.37 26.40 1.80
C LEU A 104 5.58 27.72 1.71
N ALA A 105 4.77 27.89 0.66
CA ALA A 105 3.94 29.09 0.51
C ALA A 105 2.90 29.19 1.63
N GLU A 106 2.27 28.07 2.04
CA GLU A 106 1.29 28.04 3.12
C GLU A 106 1.92 28.52 4.45
N VAL A 107 3.11 28.01 4.78
CA VAL A 107 3.82 28.41 6.00
C VAL A 107 4.27 29.87 5.95
N VAL A 108 4.91 30.27 4.86
CA VAL A 108 5.41 31.65 4.70
C VAL A 108 4.26 32.65 4.71
N THR A 109 3.12 32.33 4.07
CA THR A 109 1.94 33.20 4.09
C THR A 109 1.46 33.49 5.50
N ALA A 110 1.42 32.47 6.36
CA ALA A 110 0.97 32.63 7.75
C ALA A 110 1.89 33.63 8.51
N GLY A 111 3.19 33.50 8.38
CA GLY A 111 4.13 34.46 8.99
C GLY A 111 4.04 35.86 8.42
N LEU A 112 3.91 36.00 7.09
CA LEU A 112 3.80 37.30 6.44
C LEU A 112 2.47 38.02 6.77
N GLN A 113 1.39 37.28 6.89
CA GLN A 113 0.09 37.83 7.29
C GLN A 113 0.13 38.31 8.73
N GLU A 114 0.72 37.53 9.65
CA GLU A 114 0.90 37.91 11.04
C GLU A 114 1.77 39.17 11.15
N PHE A 115 2.90 39.21 10.43
CA PHE A 115 3.79 40.39 10.38
C PHE A 115 3.04 41.64 9.91
N ARG A 116 2.21 41.49 8.87
CA ARG A 116 1.40 42.60 8.36
C ARG A 116 0.34 43.05 9.37
N SER A 117 -0.34 42.11 10.05
CA SER A 117 -1.41 42.44 11.02
C SER A 117 -0.86 43.10 12.28
N SER A 118 0.37 42.82 12.63
CA SER A 118 1.08 43.44 13.77
C SER A 118 1.71 44.81 13.45
N GLY A 119 1.31 45.44 12.33
CA GLY A 119 1.76 46.77 11.96
C GLY A 119 2.92 46.84 10.97
N GLY A 120 3.50 45.71 10.58
CA GLY A 120 4.55 45.63 9.55
C GLY A 120 5.91 46.22 9.92
N ALA A 121 6.08 46.68 11.16
CA ALA A 121 7.36 47.20 11.67
C ALA A 121 8.16 46.03 12.31
N PRO A 122 9.47 45.94 12.10
CA PRO A 122 10.29 44.85 12.63
C PRO A 122 10.62 45.07 14.11
N THR A 123 9.60 45.07 14.96
CA THR A 123 9.75 45.06 16.41
C THR A 123 10.00 43.66 16.94
N GLU A 124 10.58 43.51 18.11
CA GLU A 124 10.82 42.22 18.75
C GLU A 124 9.51 41.44 18.90
N GLU A 125 8.43 42.09 19.32
CA GLU A 125 7.09 41.51 19.46
C GLU A 125 6.53 41.02 18.12
N THR A 126 6.66 41.80 17.04
CA THR A 126 6.19 41.43 15.69
C THR A 126 6.98 40.25 15.13
N ILE A 127 8.30 40.21 15.38
CA ILE A 127 9.14 39.08 14.95
C ILE A 127 8.75 37.82 15.71
N GLU A 128 8.56 37.92 17.03
CA GLU A 128 8.16 36.76 17.85
C GLU A 128 6.75 36.23 17.48
N SER A 129 5.77 37.13 17.27
CA SER A 129 4.42 36.75 16.88
C SER A 129 4.41 36.06 15.51
N SER A 130 5.18 36.61 14.56
CA SER A 130 5.35 36.00 13.23
C SER A 130 6.04 34.63 13.31
N GLY A 131 7.04 34.48 14.17
CA GLY A 131 7.71 33.22 14.44
C GLY A 131 6.72 32.15 14.94
N ARG A 132 5.91 32.52 15.94
CA ARG A 132 4.84 31.61 16.44
C ARG A 132 3.78 31.25 15.38
N ALA A 133 3.49 32.20 14.47
CA ALA A 133 2.57 31.91 13.35
C ALA A 133 3.18 30.93 12.34
N LEU A 134 4.47 31.06 12.04
CA LEU A 134 5.21 30.10 11.19
C LEU A 134 5.21 28.70 11.81
N GLU A 135 5.55 28.59 13.09
CA GLU A 135 5.58 27.30 13.80
C GLU A 135 4.20 26.59 13.81
N ARG A 136 3.13 27.37 14.09
CA ARG A 136 1.75 26.83 14.02
C ARG A 136 1.40 26.34 12.61
N ALA A 137 1.74 27.13 11.59
CA ALA A 137 1.47 26.77 10.20
C ALA A 137 2.29 25.56 9.78
N GLU A 138 3.55 25.45 10.19
CA GLU A 138 4.39 24.28 9.96
C GLU A 138 3.80 23.02 10.58
N ALA A 139 3.35 23.08 11.83
CA ALA A 139 2.70 21.97 12.50
C ALA A 139 1.44 21.49 11.75
N ILE A 140 0.61 22.42 11.27
CA ILE A 140 -0.59 22.13 10.48
C ILE A 140 -0.21 21.47 9.15
N VAL A 141 0.75 22.03 8.43
CA VAL A 141 1.23 21.48 7.16
C VAL A 141 1.83 20.09 7.37
N HIS A 142 2.59 19.87 8.42
CA HIS A 142 3.16 18.58 8.77
C HIS A 142 2.08 17.54 9.06
N ALA A 143 1.00 17.91 9.76
CA ALA A 143 -0.17 17.04 9.98
C ALA A 143 -0.89 16.70 8.67
N LYS A 144 -1.05 17.67 7.76
CA LYS A 144 -1.61 17.45 6.41
C LYS A 144 -0.76 16.49 5.58
N LEU A 145 0.57 16.62 5.63
CA LEU A 145 1.51 15.75 4.93
C LEU A 145 1.44 14.30 5.43
N LYS A 146 1.30 14.11 6.74
CA LYS A 146 1.18 12.77 7.35
C LYS A 146 -0.18 12.10 7.06
N ARG A 147 -1.20 12.85 6.68
CA ARG A 147 -2.52 12.32 6.39
C ARG A 147 -2.45 11.34 5.21
N GLY A 148 -3.00 10.15 5.40
CA GLY A 148 -2.97 9.05 4.42
C GLY A 148 -1.73 8.16 4.51
N LEU A 149 -0.56 8.67 4.96
CA LEU A 149 0.61 7.84 5.18
C LEU A 149 0.43 6.87 6.35
N ALA A 150 -0.35 7.25 7.36
CA ALA A 150 -0.69 6.38 8.48
C ALA A 150 -1.43 5.10 8.02
N VAL A 151 -2.33 5.23 7.04
CA VAL A 151 -3.04 4.08 6.46
C VAL A 151 -2.05 3.13 5.77
N LEU A 152 -1.13 3.66 4.96
CA LEU A 152 -0.09 2.84 4.32
C LEU A 152 0.80 2.15 5.35
N ALA A 153 1.17 2.83 6.42
CA ALA A 153 1.96 2.24 7.50
C ALA A 153 1.20 1.11 8.21
N THR A 154 -0.10 1.29 8.46
CA THR A 154 -0.94 0.25 9.05
C THR A 154 -1.05 -0.96 8.12
N ILE A 155 -1.39 -0.78 6.84
CA ILE A 155 -1.44 -1.87 5.87
C ILE A 155 -0.08 -2.58 5.79
N GLY A 156 1.01 -1.83 5.67
CA GLY A 156 2.36 -2.40 5.58
C GLY A 156 2.76 -3.23 6.81
N SER A 157 2.29 -2.86 8.00
CA SER A 157 2.57 -3.62 9.23
C SER A 157 1.61 -4.81 9.44
N THR A 158 0.36 -4.73 8.98
CA THR A 158 -0.65 -5.77 9.23
C THR A 158 -0.75 -6.81 8.12
N ALA A 159 -0.55 -6.43 6.85
CA ALA A 159 -0.69 -7.34 5.71
C ALA A 159 0.14 -8.64 5.82
N PRO A 160 1.41 -8.62 6.30
CA PRO A 160 2.16 -9.87 6.47
C PRO A 160 1.52 -10.82 7.48
N PHE A 161 0.93 -10.30 8.56
CA PHE A 161 0.25 -11.11 9.57
C PHE A 161 -1.07 -11.69 9.05
N VAL A 162 -1.82 -10.91 8.26
CA VAL A 162 -3.03 -11.38 7.58
C VAL A 162 -2.68 -12.49 6.58
N GLY A 163 -1.59 -12.32 5.82
CA GLY A 163 -1.09 -13.35 4.90
C GLY A 163 -0.68 -14.63 5.64
N LEU A 164 0.06 -14.50 6.75
CA LEU A 164 0.45 -15.65 7.56
C LEU A 164 -0.77 -16.37 8.14
N LEU A 165 -1.77 -15.63 8.62
CA LEU A 165 -3.04 -16.21 9.07
C LEU A 165 -3.71 -17.01 7.94
N GLY A 166 -3.67 -16.49 6.71
CA GLY A 166 -4.17 -17.18 5.53
C GLY A 166 -3.51 -18.53 5.30
N THR A 167 -2.20 -18.61 5.42
CA THR A 167 -1.45 -19.88 5.27
C THR A 167 -1.79 -20.87 6.37
N VAL A 168 -1.91 -20.42 7.62
CA VAL A 168 -2.29 -21.29 8.75
C VAL A 168 -3.69 -21.87 8.55
N ILE A 169 -4.66 -21.06 8.14
CA ILE A 169 -6.02 -21.49 7.84
C ILE A 169 -6.03 -22.46 6.64
N GLY A 170 -5.21 -22.18 5.61
CA GLY A 170 -5.05 -23.07 4.48
C GLY A 170 -4.56 -24.46 4.88
N ILE A 171 -3.53 -24.54 5.71
CA ILE A 171 -2.99 -25.79 6.24
C ILE A 171 -4.04 -26.55 7.07
N LEU A 172 -4.78 -25.85 7.94
CA LEU A 172 -5.86 -26.47 8.72
C LEU A 172 -6.95 -27.08 7.82
N ASN A 173 -7.37 -26.36 6.78
CA ASN A 173 -8.32 -26.86 5.80
C ASN A 173 -7.79 -28.09 5.05
N ALA A 174 -6.50 -28.11 4.68
CA ALA A 174 -5.88 -29.25 4.03
C ALA A 174 -5.94 -30.51 4.93
N PHE A 175 -5.59 -30.38 6.20
CA PHE A 175 -5.66 -31.48 7.15
C PHE A 175 -7.10 -31.97 7.39
N GLN A 176 -8.07 -31.06 7.43
CA GLN A 176 -9.49 -31.42 7.54
C GLN A 176 -9.95 -32.22 6.31
N GLN A 177 -9.53 -31.84 5.12
CA GLN A 177 -9.85 -32.59 3.89
C GLN A 177 -9.23 -33.98 3.92
N ILE A 178 -7.98 -34.14 4.33
CA ILE A 178 -7.32 -35.43 4.48
C ILE A 178 -8.08 -36.32 5.49
N ALA A 179 -8.47 -35.76 6.63
CA ALA A 179 -9.18 -36.46 7.69
C ALA A 179 -10.57 -36.91 7.25
N THR A 180 -11.29 -36.14 6.46
CA THR A 180 -12.68 -36.45 6.03
C THR A 180 -12.73 -37.36 4.81
N GLN A 181 -11.79 -37.20 3.87
CA GLN A 181 -11.83 -37.98 2.61
C GLN A 181 -11.01 -39.26 2.65
N LYS A 182 -10.28 -39.54 3.76
CA LYS A 182 -9.30 -40.63 3.88
C LYS A 182 -8.29 -40.67 2.72
N THR A 183 -8.13 -39.57 2.04
CA THR A 183 -7.24 -39.44 0.88
C THR A 183 -5.90 -38.88 1.39
N SER A 184 -4.89 -39.73 1.48
CA SER A 184 -3.51 -39.37 1.88
C SER A 184 -2.68 -38.87 0.68
N GLY A 185 -3.21 -37.97 -0.14
CA GLY A 185 -2.52 -37.48 -1.31
C GLY A 185 -1.94 -36.07 -1.11
N ILE A 186 -0.78 -35.81 -1.74
CA ILE A 186 -0.12 -34.49 -1.78
C ILE A 186 -1.06 -33.38 -2.32
N GLY A 187 -2.01 -33.74 -3.17
CA GLY A 187 -3.01 -32.83 -3.74
C GLY A 187 -3.92 -32.16 -2.70
N ALA A 188 -4.29 -32.83 -1.62
CA ALA A 188 -5.10 -32.25 -0.54
C ALA A 188 -4.33 -31.17 0.25
N VAL A 189 -3.04 -31.39 0.46
CA VAL A 189 -2.15 -30.43 1.14
C VAL A 189 -1.89 -29.21 0.25
N ALA A 190 -1.64 -29.42 -1.04
CA ALA A 190 -1.41 -28.32 -1.99
C ALA A 190 -2.63 -27.42 -2.15
N GLY A 191 -3.85 -28.00 -2.21
CA GLY A 191 -5.10 -27.23 -2.27
C GLY A 191 -5.41 -26.41 -1.03
N GLY A 192 -4.87 -26.81 0.16
CA GLY A 192 -5.07 -26.07 1.41
C GLY A 192 -4.06 -24.95 1.65
N ILE A 193 -2.88 -24.99 0.99
CA ILE A 193 -1.82 -23.99 1.14
C ILE A 193 -1.91 -22.88 0.07
N SER A 194 -2.62 -23.17 -1.03
CA SER A 194 -2.84 -22.21 -2.13
C SER A 194 -3.90 -21.19 -1.80
#